data_80de0ec9e18c72f7162f5b899c48a9ab
#
_entry.id   80de0ec9e18c72f7162f5b899c48a9ab
#
_cell.length_a   1.000
_cell.length_b   1.000
_cell.length_c   1.000
_cell.angle_alpha   90.00
_cell.angle_beta   90.00
_cell.angle_gamma   90.00
#
_symmetry.space_group_name_H-M   'P 1'
#
loop_
_entity.id
_entity.type
_entity.pdbx_description
1 polymer ?
#
loop_
_entity_poly.entity_id
_entity_poly.type
_entity_poly.pdbx_seq_one_letter_code
_entity_poly.pdbx_strand_id
1 'polypeptide(L)'
;MRQPRLYWEDFAPGDVIETSRAPVTKEEILEFAQEFDPQPFHLDEAAADASLLGGLCASGWHTCAMMMRMMCDAYVLDAASMGAPGVEEARWAKPVYVGDRLTAKATCLASRASASRPAMGLVQFLWEAFNQKGELVASLRSWSMLQRRQPGEAA
;
A
#
# COMPACT_ATOMS: atom_id res chain seq x y z
N MET A 1 7.76 -19.74 -12.16
CA MET A 1 6.95 -18.95 -11.20
C MET A 1 7.25 -19.43 -9.79
N ARG A 2 7.48 -18.51 -8.83
CA ARG A 2 7.67 -18.87 -7.43
C ARG A 2 6.35 -19.40 -6.87
N GLN A 3 6.34 -20.53 -6.18
CA GLN A 3 5.13 -21.01 -5.54
C GLN A 3 4.81 -20.13 -4.33
N PRO A 4 3.53 -19.78 -4.10
CA PRO A 4 3.15 -18.98 -2.95
C PRO A 4 3.40 -19.76 -1.66
N ARG A 5 3.77 -19.05 -0.60
CA ARG A 5 4.00 -19.58 0.74
C ARG A 5 2.87 -19.22 1.71
N LEU A 6 2.20 -18.09 1.45
CA LEU A 6 1.12 -17.57 2.27
C LEU A 6 -0.23 -17.73 1.56
N TYR A 7 -1.22 -18.17 2.28
CA TYR A 7 -2.59 -18.38 1.81
C TYR A 7 -3.56 -17.65 2.74
N TRP A 8 -4.85 -17.66 2.41
CA TRP A 8 -5.86 -17.00 3.21
C TRP A 8 -5.84 -17.37 4.70
N GLU A 9 -5.57 -18.63 5.02
CA GLU A 9 -5.55 -19.15 6.39
C GLU A 9 -4.39 -18.59 7.23
N ASP A 10 -3.40 -17.96 6.61
CA ASP A 10 -2.24 -17.38 7.31
C ASP A 10 -2.49 -15.93 7.79
N PHE A 11 -3.69 -15.39 7.56
CA PHE A 11 -4.04 -14.03 7.93
C PHE A 11 -5.23 -14.01 8.88
N ALA A 12 -4.99 -13.64 10.13
CA ALA A 12 -6.01 -13.52 11.16
C ALA A 12 -6.24 -12.06 11.58
N PRO A 13 -7.46 -11.66 11.95
CA PRO A 13 -7.70 -10.33 12.50
C PRO A 13 -6.76 -10.03 13.67
N GLY A 14 -6.13 -8.87 13.62
CA GLY A 14 -5.13 -8.43 14.59
C GLY A 14 -3.68 -8.68 14.17
N ASP A 15 -3.42 -9.49 13.13
CA ASP A 15 -2.07 -9.66 12.60
C ASP A 15 -1.55 -8.34 12.03
N VAL A 16 -0.26 -8.06 12.26
CA VAL A 16 0.42 -6.87 11.77
C VAL A 16 1.68 -7.30 11.04
N ILE A 17 1.86 -6.78 9.84
CA ILE A 17 3.07 -6.95 9.02
C ILE A 17 3.72 -5.58 8.86
N GLU A 18 4.99 -5.46 9.23
CA GLU A 18 5.75 -4.22 9.13
C GLU A 18 6.82 -4.29 8.05
N THR A 19 7.10 -3.15 7.45
CA THR A 19 8.10 -3.02 6.40
C THR A 19 8.65 -1.59 6.35
N SER A 20 9.76 -1.42 5.64
CA SER A 20 10.38 -0.12 5.41
C SER A 20 10.99 -0.06 4.00
N ARG A 21 11.31 1.13 3.55
CA ARG A 21 12.00 1.33 2.27
C ARG A 21 13.16 2.30 2.40
N ALA A 22 14.00 2.35 1.36
CA ALA A 22 15.02 3.38 1.20
C ALA A 22 14.39 4.78 1.15
N PRO A 23 15.15 5.85 1.47
CA PRO A 23 14.66 7.21 1.40
C PRO A 23 14.04 7.55 0.04
N VAL A 24 12.99 8.36 0.04
CA VAL A 24 12.33 8.84 -1.17
C VAL A 24 13.26 9.80 -1.90
N THR A 25 13.54 9.54 -3.18
CA THR A 25 14.43 10.37 -3.98
C THR A 25 13.66 11.42 -4.78
N LYS A 26 14.35 12.52 -5.13
CA LYS A 26 13.80 13.54 -6.00
C LYS A 26 13.49 12.97 -7.39
N GLU A 27 14.40 12.14 -7.89
CA GLU A 27 14.30 11.52 -9.21
C GLU A 27 13.03 10.68 -9.33
N GLU A 28 12.71 9.82 -8.34
CA GLU A 28 11.51 9.00 -8.38
C GLU A 28 10.23 9.83 -8.27
N ILE A 29 10.25 10.95 -7.53
CA ILE A 29 9.11 11.88 -7.44
C ILE A 29 8.84 12.49 -8.82
N LEU A 30 9.88 13.02 -9.47
CA LEU A 30 9.75 13.67 -10.76
C LEU A 30 9.37 12.68 -11.86
N GLU A 31 9.97 11.49 -11.88
CA GLU A 31 9.66 10.44 -12.86
C GLU A 31 8.17 10.03 -12.79
N PHE A 32 7.67 9.74 -11.59
CA PHE A 32 6.27 9.40 -11.41
C PHE A 32 5.34 10.57 -11.79
N ALA A 33 5.67 11.78 -11.35
CA ALA A 33 4.83 12.93 -11.61
C ALA A 33 4.76 13.28 -13.10
N GLN A 34 5.87 13.21 -13.83
CA GLN A 34 5.90 13.45 -15.27
C GLN A 34 4.98 12.51 -16.04
N GLU A 35 4.89 11.26 -15.61
CA GLU A 35 4.09 10.25 -16.30
C GLU A 35 2.62 10.25 -15.87
N PHE A 36 2.33 10.42 -14.57
CA PHE A 36 1.00 10.13 -14.02
C PHE A 36 0.30 11.31 -13.34
N ASP A 37 1.02 12.33 -12.87
CA ASP A 37 0.44 13.47 -12.14
C ASP A 37 1.27 14.74 -12.38
N PRO A 38 1.27 15.29 -13.61
CA PRO A 38 2.16 16.38 -14.01
C PRO A 38 1.70 17.75 -13.50
N GLN A 39 1.29 17.83 -12.24
CA GLN A 39 0.96 19.09 -11.61
C GLN A 39 2.25 19.86 -11.25
N PRO A 40 2.31 21.20 -11.43
CA PRO A 40 3.53 21.97 -11.25
C PRO A 40 4.21 21.75 -9.88
N PHE A 41 3.46 21.62 -8.81
CA PHE A 41 3.96 21.43 -7.45
C PHE A 41 4.53 20.02 -7.19
N HIS A 42 4.42 19.08 -8.13
CA HIS A 42 5.11 17.78 -8.11
C HIS A 42 6.30 17.72 -9.06
N LEU A 43 6.52 18.77 -9.87
CA LEU A 43 7.55 18.80 -10.91
C LEU A 43 8.62 19.88 -10.70
N ASP A 44 8.29 20.98 -10.01
CA ASP A 44 9.14 22.14 -9.87
C ASP A 44 9.22 22.59 -8.40
N GLU A 45 10.42 22.78 -7.89
CA GLU A 45 10.65 23.15 -6.49
C GLU A 45 10.06 24.54 -6.16
N ALA A 46 10.20 25.51 -7.07
CA ALA A 46 9.69 26.86 -6.82
C ALA A 46 8.15 26.86 -6.80
N ALA A 47 7.51 26.11 -7.70
CA ALA A 47 6.07 25.93 -7.69
C ALA A 47 5.57 25.19 -6.44
N ALA A 48 6.34 24.19 -5.99
CA ALA A 48 6.03 23.43 -4.77
C ALA A 48 6.14 24.31 -3.52
N ASP A 49 7.19 25.10 -3.39
CA ASP A 49 7.41 26.03 -2.27
C ASP A 49 6.31 27.10 -2.20
N ALA A 50 5.82 27.57 -3.35
CA ALA A 50 4.73 28.53 -3.42
C ALA A 50 3.34 27.92 -3.19
N SER A 51 3.24 26.61 -3.14
CA SER A 51 1.98 25.87 -2.94
C SER A 51 1.67 25.63 -1.45
N LEU A 52 0.46 25.11 -1.17
CA LEU A 52 0.08 24.66 0.17
C LEU A 52 0.93 23.50 0.68
N LEU A 53 1.67 22.82 -0.20
CA LEU A 53 2.51 21.67 0.17
C LEU A 53 3.84 22.12 0.79
N GLY A 54 4.32 23.35 0.47
CA GLY A 54 5.50 23.96 1.10
C GLY A 54 6.82 23.26 0.78
N GLY A 55 6.89 22.53 -0.34
CA GLY A 55 8.09 21.83 -0.82
C GLY A 55 7.77 20.71 -1.79
N LEU A 56 8.78 20.32 -2.58
CA LEU A 56 8.63 19.23 -3.55
C LEU A 56 8.32 17.92 -2.84
N CYS A 57 7.17 17.35 -3.15
CA CYS A 57 6.68 16.12 -2.54
C CYS A 57 6.10 15.17 -3.60
N ALA A 58 6.02 13.90 -3.22
CA ALA A 58 5.41 12.87 -4.03
C ALA A 58 3.91 13.14 -4.24
N SER A 59 3.41 12.85 -5.44
CA SER A 59 1.97 12.71 -5.65
C SER A 59 1.37 11.73 -4.64
N GLY A 60 0.14 12.00 -4.21
CA GLY A 60 -0.58 11.03 -3.36
C GLY A 60 -0.67 9.65 -4.01
N TRP A 61 -0.85 9.57 -5.32
CA TRP A 61 -0.83 8.31 -6.06
C TRP A 61 0.55 7.65 -6.09
N HIS A 62 1.64 8.44 -6.14
CA HIS A 62 2.99 7.93 -5.98
C HIS A 62 3.19 7.33 -4.58
N THR A 63 2.69 8.01 -3.55
CA THR A 63 2.72 7.47 -2.18
C THR A 63 1.99 6.13 -2.09
N CYS A 64 0.82 5.99 -2.71
CA CYS A 64 0.10 4.71 -2.80
C CYS A 64 0.91 3.64 -3.55
N ALA A 65 1.57 4.01 -4.65
CA ALA A 65 2.41 3.08 -5.42
C ALA A 65 3.64 2.62 -4.60
N MET A 66 4.28 3.52 -3.86
CA MET A 66 5.35 3.17 -2.92
C MET A 66 4.87 2.22 -1.83
N MET A 67 3.69 2.48 -1.23
CA MET A 67 3.08 1.58 -0.25
C MET A 67 2.80 0.20 -0.85
N MET A 68 2.25 0.15 -2.07
CA MET A 68 2.02 -1.11 -2.76
C MET A 68 3.31 -1.90 -2.95
N ARG A 69 4.40 -1.23 -3.37
CA ARG A 69 5.71 -1.87 -3.50
C ARG A 69 6.22 -2.42 -2.17
N MET A 70 6.11 -1.65 -1.09
CA MET A 70 6.50 -2.07 0.25
C MET A 70 5.73 -3.32 0.70
N MET A 71 4.42 -3.37 0.45
CA MET A 71 3.59 -4.54 0.77
C MET A 71 3.87 -5.75 -0.13
N CYS A 72 4.21 -5.51 -1.41
CA CYS A 72 4.68 -6.55 -2.30
C CYS A 72 5.93 -7.23 -1.74
N ASP A 73 6.91 -6.43 -1.33
CA ASP A 73 8.16 -6.94 -0.77
C ASP A 73 7.96 -7.62 0.60
N ALA A 74 7.02 -7.14 1.40
CA ALA A 74 6.74 -7.68 2.72
C ALA A 74 6.00 -9.03 2.70
N TYR A 75 4.96 -9.17 1.87
CA TYR A 75 4.14 -10.38 1.89
C TYR A 75 3.40 -10.71 0.59
N VAL A 76 3.01 -9.72 -0.22
CA VAL A 76 2.09 -9.98 -1.36
C VAL A 76 2.71 -10.89 -2.40
N LEU A 77 4.04 -10.79 -2.65
CA LEU A 77 4.75 -11.63 -3.60
C LEU A 77 4.90 -13.09 -3.11
N ASP A 78 4.79 -13.31 -1.81
CA ASP A 78 4.79 -14.64 -1.21
C ASP A 78 3.37 -15.19 -1.00
N ALA A 79 2.36 -14.37 -1.15
CA ALA A 79 0.96 -14.76 -0.97
C ALA A 79 0.34 -15.31 -2.25
N ALA A 80 -0.58 -16.24 -2.10
CA ALA A 80 -1.44 -16.74 -3.18
C ALA A 80 -2.51 -15.69 -3.54
N SER A 81 -2.05 -14.49 -3.92
CA SER A 81 -2.91 -13.34 -4.22
C SER A 81 -3.70 -13.56 -5.50
N MET A 82 -4.98 -13.25 -5.44
CA MET A 82 -5.92 -13.27 -6.57
C MET A 82 -6.34 -11.83 -6.96
N GLY A 83 -5.70 -10.81 -6.38
CA GLY A 83 -5.99 -9.40 -6.59
C GLY A 83 -6.89 -8.81 -5.50
N ALA A 84 -7.45 -7.65 -5.80
CA ALA A 84 -8.36 -6.92 -4.93
C ALA A 84 -9.51 -6.33 -5.76
N PRO A 85 -10.74 -6.28 -5.23
CA PRO A 85 -11.88 -5.70 -5.95
C PRO A 85 -11.81 -4.17 -6.05
N GLY A 86 -11.00 -3.54 -5.20
CA GLY A 86 -10.82 -2.09 -5.16
C GLY A 86 -10.26 -1.62 -3.84
N VAL A 87 -10.11 -0.32 -3.71
CA VAL A 87 -9.75 0.38 -2.46
C VAL A 87 -11.00 1.03 -1.91
N GLU A 88 -11.34 0.72 -0.65
CA GLU A 88 -12.51 1.30 0.02
C GLU A 88 -12.24 2.75 0.45
N GLU A 89 -11.02 3.01 0.89
CA GLU A 89 -10.60 4.32 1.35
C GLU A 89 -9.10 4.51 1.11
N ALA A 90 -8.75 5.68 0.58
CA ALA A 90 -7.38 6.17 0.50
C ALA A 90 -7.33 7.55 1.14
N ARG A 91 -6.39 7.78 2.05
CA ARG A 91 -6.17 9.08 2.70
C ARG A 91 -4.72 9.46 2.62
N TRP A 92 -4.47 10.72 2.28
CA TRP A 92 -3.16 11.36 2.31
C TRP A 92 -3.15 12.36 3.46
N ALA A 93 -2.62 11.92 4.60
CA ALA A 93 -2.64 12.70 5.84
C ALA A 93 -1.59 13.81 5.86
N LYS A 94 -0.43 13.55 5.22
CA LYS A 94 0.68 14.51 5.10
C LYS A 94 1.43 14.29 3.79
N PRO A 95 2.08 15.35 3.24
CA PRO A 95 2.97 15.20 2.10
C PRO A 95 4.16 14.28 2.42
N VAL A 96 4.63 13.57 1.41
CA VAL A 96 5.88 12.80 1.46
C VAL A 96 6.93 13.57 0.68
N TYR A 97 7.93 14.08 1.37
CA TYR A 97 8.98 14.92 0.80
C TYR A 97 10.19 14.14 0.34
N VAL A 98 11.02 14.79 -0.47
CA VAL A 98 12.35 14.27 -0.82
C VAL A 98 13.14 13.97 0.45
N GLY A 99 13.73 12.77 0.53
CA GLY A 99 14.54 12.32 1.66
C GLY A 99 13.74 11.65 2.79
N ASP A 100 12.39 11.67 2.75
CA ASP A 100 11.59 10.98 3.74
C ASP A 100 11.87 9.47 3.75
N ARG A 101 11.98 8.91 4.95
CA ARG A 101 12.13 7.48 5.20
C ARG A 101 10.81 6.92 5.64
N LEU A 102 10.23 6.08 4.78
CA LEU A 102 8.92 5.50 5.06
C LEU A 102 9.05 4.13 5.72
N THR A 103 8.29 3.96 6.78
CA THR A 103 7.90 2.66 7.33
C THR A 103 6.43 2.44 7.04
N ALA A 104 6.01 1.20 6.90
CA ALA A 104 4.59 0.91 6.72
C ALA A 104 4.20 -0.35 7.49
N LYS A 105 2.93 -0.42 7.86
CA LYS A 105 2.33 -1.60 8.45
C LYS A 105 1.03 -1.95 7.73
N ALA A 106 0.78 -3.26 7.60
CA ALA A 106 -0.48 -3.82 7.18
C ALA A 106 -1.14 -4.50 8.39
N THR A 107 -2.26 -4.00 8.82
CA THR A 107 -3.06 -4.62 9.90
C THR A 107 -4.21 -5.40 9.28
N CYS A 108 -4.33 -6.68 9.58
CA CYS A 108 -5.49 -7.47 9.23
C CYS A 108 -6.68 -7.04 10.11
N LEU A 109 -7.71 -6.45 9.49
CA LEU A 109 -8.90 -6.00 10.19
C LEU A 109 -9.97 -7.08 10.27
N ALA A 110 -10.12 -7.86 9.20
CA ALA A 110 -11.11 -8.92 9.08
C ALA A 110 -10.63 -9.99 8.12
N SER A 111 -11.07 -11.23 8.34
CA SER A 111 -10.81 -12.37 7.48
C SER A 111 -12.05 -13.23 7.38
N ARG A 112 -12.47 -13.60 6.16
CA ARG A 112 -13.62 -14.46 5.94
C ARG A 112 -13.48 -15.29 4.67
N ALA A 113 -14.05 -16.47 4.66
CA ALA A 113 -14.21 -17.27 3.45
C ALA A 113 -15.14 -16.56 2.46
N SER A 114 -14.92 -16.77 1.17
CA SER A 114 -15.88 -16.32 0.15
C SER A 114 -17.12 -17.19 0.17
N ALA A 115 -18.29 -16.55 0.17
CA ALA A 115 -19.57 -17.26 0.11
C ALA A 115 -19.83 -17.91 -1.26
N SER A 116 -19.30 -17.34 -2.34
CA SER A 116 -19.56 -17.80 -3.72
C SER A 116 -18.41 -18.56 -4.35
N ARG A 117 -17.21 -18.53 -3.76
CA ARG A 117 -15.99 -19.15 -4.32
C ARG A 117 -15.25 -19.95 -3.24
N PRO A 118 -15.51 -21.26 -3.09
CA PRO A 118 -14.95 -22.09 -2.01
C PRO A 118 -13.41 -22.10 -1.93
N ALA A 119 -12.73 -21.89 -3.06
CA ALA A 119 -11.28 -21.85 -3.13
C ALA A 119 -10.68 -20.47 -2.75
N MET A 120 -11.51 -19.49 -2.35
CA MET A 120 -11.09 -18.12 -2.08
C MET A 120 -11.49 -17.67 -0.68
N GLY A 121 -10.59 -16.92 -0.05
CA GLY A 121 -10.90 -16.12 1.13
C GLY A 121 -10.65 -14.66 0.88
N LEU A 122 -11.18 -13.82 1.73
CA LEU A 122 -11.07 -12.37 1.71
C LEU A 122 -10.46 -11.91 3.03
N VAL A 123 -9.47 -11.03 2.93
CA VAL A 123 -8.83 -10.38 4.06
C VAL A 123 -8.92 -8.88 3.88
N GLN A 124 -9.46 -8.18 4.88
CA GLN A 124 -9.46 -6.72 4.89
C GLN A 124 -8.20 -6.23 5.59
N PHE A 125 -7.42 -5.44 4.87
CA PHE A 125 -6.23 -4.79 5.42
C PHE A 125 -6.42 -3.28 5.55
N LEU A 126 -5.85 -2.74 6.61
CA LEU A 126 -5.49 -1.33 6.73
C LEU A 126 -3.98 -1.21 6.55
N TRP A 127 -3.56 -0.55 5.49
CA TRP A 127 -2.17 -0.18 5.27
C TRP A 127 -1.95 1.24 5.73
N GLU A 128 -0.94 1.46 6.54
CA GLU A 128 -0.57 2.78 7.04
C GLU A 128 0.92 3.00 6.82
N ALA A 129 1.27 4.16 6.27
CA ALA A 129 2.66 4.58 6.07
C ALA A 129 2.99 5.76 6.96
N PHE A 130 4.19 5.74 7.53
CA PHE A 130 4.70 6.74 8.45
C PHE A 130 6.05 7.26 7.96
N ASN A 131 6.33 8.53 8.21
CA ASN A 131 7.63 9.12 7.96
C ASN A 131 8.60 8.83 9.12
N GLN A 132 9.84 9.33 9.02
CA GLN A 132 10.89 9.15 10.05
C GLN A 132 10.59 9.80 11.40
N LYS A 133 9.56 10.66 11.46
CA LYS A 133 9.09 11.28 12.72
C LYS A 133 7.96 10.47 13.37
N GLY A 134 7.58 9.33 12.76
CA GLY A 134 6.44 8.54 13.21
C GLY A 134 5.08 9.17 12.88
N GLU A 135 5.03 10.14 11.97
CA GLU A 135 3.79 10.79 11.56
C GLU A 135 3.14 9.98 10.43
N LEU A 136 1.83 9.73 10.53
CA LEU A 136 1.04 9.10 9.48
C LEU A 136 1.04 9.98 8.22
N VAL A 137 1.50 9.45 7.10
CA VAL A 137 1.52 10.15 5.81
C VAL A 137 0.40 9.69 4.88
N ALA A 138 0.09 8.40 4.88
CA ALA A 138 -1.01 7.86 4.09
C ALA A 138 -1.60 6.59 4.71
N SER A 139 -2.87 6.32 4.41
CA SER A 139 -3.53 5.05 4.73
C SER A 139 -4.40 4.57 3.58
N LEU A 140 -4.46 3.24 3.42
CA LEU A 140 -5.28 2.55 2.44
C LEU A 140 -6.07 1.43 3.13
N ARG A 141 -7.37 1.35 2.90
CA ARG A 141 -8.20 0.23 3.36
C ARG A 141 -8.79 -0.49 2.14
N SER A 142 -8.59 -1.79 2.09
CA SER A 142 -9.06 -2.62 0.98
C SER A 142 -9.25 -4.07 1.40
N TRP A 143 -10.06 -4.80 0.63
CA TRP A 143 -10.13 -6.26 0.68
C TRP A 143 -9.17 -6.86 -0.32
N SER A 144 -8.38 -7.86 0.12
CA SER A 144 -7.55 -8.70 -0.72
C SER A 144 -8.19 -10.06 -0.91
N MET A 145 -8.18 -10.56 -2.12
CA MET A 145 -8.62 -11.92 -2.45
C MET A 145 -7.41 -12.85 -2.42
N LEU A 146 -7.49 -13.91 -1.64
CA LEU A 146 -6.42 -14.89 -1.46
C LEU A 146 -6.94 -16.30 -1.72
N GLN A 147 -6.12 -17.14 -2.33
CA GLN A 147 -6.42 -18.54 -2.49
C GLN A 147 -6.40 -19.24 -1.12
N ARG A 148 -7.31 -20.18 -0.92
CA ARG A 148 -7.30 -21.08 0.23
C ARG A 148 -6.42 -22.30 -0.06
N ARG A 149 -5.73 -22.80 0.97
CA ARG A 149 -4.93 -24.08 0.85
C ARG A 149 -5.84 -25.24 0.53
N GLN A 150 -6.98 -25.30 1.18
CA GLN A 150 -7.98 -26.31 0.90
C GLN A 150 -9.31 -25.60 0.57
N PRO A 151 -9.89 -25.89 -0.59
CA PRO A 151 -11.23 -25.39 -0.90
C PRO A 151 -12.21 -25.88 0.18
N GLY A 152 -12.94 -24.95 0.78
CA GLY A 152 -14.05 -25.32 1.67
C GLY A 152 -15.25 -25.85 0.86
N GLU A 153 -16.22 -26.46 1.53
CA GLU A 153 -17.52 -26.71 0.93
C GLU A 153 -18.19 -25.37 0.61
N ALA A 154 -18.90 -25.33 -0.53
CA ALA A 154 -19.75 -24.17 -0.85
C ALA A 154 -20.90 -24.11 0.19
N ALA A 155 -21.12 -22.93 0.76
CA ALA A 155 -22.23 -22.70 1.68
C ALA A 155 -23.57 -22.66 0.93
#